data_aabd6d3d8b3d9c4018dfc7285221e672
#
_entry.id   aabd6d3d8b3d9c4018dfc7285221e672
#
_cell.length_a   1.000
_cell.length_b   1.000
_cell.length_c   1.000
_cell.angle_alpha   90.00
_cell.angle_beta   90.00
_cell.angle_gamma   90.00
#
_symmetry.space_group_name_H-M   'P 1'
#
loop_
_entity.id
_entity.type
_entity.pdbx_description
1 polymer ?
#
loop_
_entity_poly.entity_id
_entity_poly.type
_entity_poly.pdbx_seq_one_letter_code
_entity_poly.pdbx_strand_id
1 'polypeptide(L)'
;MELKDCVNPLLHGIEVTADPRVAFKNADFVFLVGARPRGPGMERKDLLEVNAEIFAIQGKALNDVAHRNVKVLVTGNPANTNALIALKNAPNLKPENFSAMSRLDHNRAINQLAEKCGVLSSDIKNVIIWGNHSTTQYPDLNHAKVKGHDALSLVEKSWFIDEFIPTIQQRGAVVIKIRGQSSAASAAKAAIDQMRTWAEGTQEGEWVSMGVLSDGSYGVTEDLMFSFPVTVVGGKVSIVKDLAIDDFSRERMQLSEAELKEEKAAIMHLI
;
A
#
# COMPACT_ATOMS: atom_id res chain seq x y z
N MET A 1 -15.43 2.35 -23.53
CA MET A 1 -16.39 3.43 -23.74
C MET A 1 -16.13 4.54 -22.73
N GLU A 2 -16.44 4.42 -21.46
CA GLU A 2 -16.27 5.48 -20.43
C GLU A 2 -14.88 6.16 -20.39
N LEU A 3 -13.78 5.39 -20.51
CA LEU A 3 -12.43 5.99 -20.53
C LEU A 3 -12.21 6.95 -21.71
N LYS A 4 -12.89 6.72 -22.85
CA LYS A 4 -12.85 7.66 -23.99
C LYS A 4 -13.67 8.91 -23.71
N ASP A 5 -14.79 8.73 -22.98
CA ASP A 5 -15.69 9.82 -22.62
C ASP A 5 -15.07 10.77 -21.57
N CYS A 6 -14.02 10.36 -20.87
CA CYS A 6 -13.24 11.22 -19.97
C CYS A 6 -12.47 12.32 -20.69
N VAL A 7 -12.35 12.28 -22.01
CA VAL A 7 -11.69 13.28 -22.86
C VAL A 7 -10.30 13.68 -22.34
N ASN A 8 -9.49 12.69 -21.96
CA ASN A 8 -8.14 12.96 -21.48
C ASN A 8 -7.23 13.37 -22.66
N PRO A 9 -6.67 14.58 -22.67
CA PRO A 9 -5.89 15.10 -23.80
C PRO A 9 -4.59 14.33 -24.05
N LEU A 10 -4.11 13.56 -23.07
CA LEU A 10 -2.92 12.73 -23.19
C LEU A 10 -3.21 11.29 -23.60
N LEU A 11 -4.49 10.94 -23.79
CA LEU A 11 -4.89 9.59 -24.17
C LEU A 11 -4.76 9.36 -25.67
N HIS A 12 -3.71 8.66 -26.09
CA HIS A 12 -3.47 8.32 -27.50
C HIS A 12 -4.22 7.07 -27.96
N GLY A 13 -4.48 6.12 -27.06
CA GLY A 13 -5.17 4.87 -27.40
C GLY A 13 -5.53 4.06 -26.17
N ILE A 14 -6.41 3.09 -26.35
CA ILE A 14 -6.81 2.12 -25.32
C ILE A 14 -6.81 0.76 -25.99
N GLU A 15 -6.04 -0.17 -25.44
CA GLU A 15 -6.09 -1.59 -25.77
C GLU A 15 -6.75 -2.37 -24.64
N VAL A 16 -7.68 -3.26 -24.97
CA VAL A 16 -8.41 -4.10 -24.01
C VAL A 16 -8.11 -5.56 -24.34
N THR A 17 -7.54 -6.29 -23.41
CA THR A 17 -7.14 -7.68 -23.60
C THR A 17 -7.30 -8.47 -22.30
N ALA A 18 -7.48 -9.79 -22.43
CA ALA A 18 -7.43 -10.73 -21.30
C ALA A 18 -6.04 -11.38 -21.18
N ASP A 19 -5.13 -11.15 -22.15
CA ASP A 19 -3.77 -11.68 -22.11
C ASP A 19 -2.85 -10.69 -21.38
N PRO A 20 -2.30 -11.05 -20.20
CA PRO A 20 -1.42 -10.16 -19.44
C PRO A 20 -0.11 -9.85 -20.18
N ARG A 21 0.36 -10.71 -21.10
CA ARG A 21 1.56 -10.43 -21.91
C ARG A 21 1.32 -9.32 -22.92
N VAL A 22 0.11 -9.20 -23.43
CA VAL A 22 -0.31 -8.10 -24.31
C VAL A 22 -0.50 -6.84 -23.48
N ALA A 23 -1.20 -6.94 -22.34
CA ALA A 23 -1.49 -5.81 -21.46
C ALA A 23 -0.24 -5.13 -20.91
N PHE A 24 0.78 -5.92 -20.53
CA PHE A 24 2.00 -5.41 -19.87
C PHE A 24 3.16 -5.13 -20.83
N LYS A 25 2.97 -5.34 -22.13
CA LYS A 25 4.04 -5.15 -23.12
C LYS A 25 4.56 -3.71 -23.10
N ASN A 26 5.84 -3.56 -22.77
CA ASN A 26 6.53 -2.26 -22.64
C ASN A 26 5.85 -1.28 -21.65
N ALA A 27 5.09 -1.78 -20.69
CA ALA A 27 4.43 -0.92 -19.70
C ALA A 27 5.45 -0.26 -18.76
N ASP A 28 5.29 1.05 -18.52
CA ASP A 28 6.06 1.83 -17.55
C ASP A 28 5.37 1.90 -16.19
N PHE A 29 4.03 1.88 -16.17
CA PHE A 29 3.20 1.95 -14.97
C PHE A 29 2.14 0.86 -15.02
N VAL A 30 2.02 0.09 -13.95
CA VAL A 30 1.06 -1.00 -13.84
C VAL A 30 0.32 -0.93 -12.51
N PHE A 31 -1.01 -1.03 -12.59
CA PHE A 31 -1.88 -1.17 -11.43
C PHE A 31 -2.47 -2.57 -11.43
N LEU A 32 -2.05 -3.43 -10.47
CA LEU A 32 -2.65 -4.74 -10.26
C LEU A 32 -3.82 -4.61 -9.29
N VAL A 33 -4.99 -4.27 -9.83
CA VAL A 33 -6.21 -3.97 -9.06
C VAL A 33 -7.06 -5.22 -8.83
N GLY A 34 -7.10 -6.11 -9.81
CA GLY A 34 -7.95 -7.29 -9.81
C GLY A 34 -7.47 -8.34 -8.82
N ALA A 35 -8.34 -8.70 -7.87
CA ALA A 35 -8.18 -9.85 -7.00
C ALA A 35 -9.54 -10.49 -6.77
N ARG A 36 -9.56 -11.79 -6.47
CA ARG A 36 -10.82 -12.46 -6.13
C ARG A 36 -11.30 -11.99 -4.76
N PRO A 37 -12.52 -11.47 -4.62
CA PRO A 37 -13.07 -11.07 -3.33
C PRO A 37 -13.37 -12.32 -2.48
N ARG A 38 -13.34 -12.15 -1.15
CA ARG A 38 -13.72 -13.21 -0.23
C ARG A 38 -15.22 -13.53 -0.41
N GLY A 39 -15.51 -14.78 -0.78
CA GLY A 39 -16.88 -15.29 -0.88
C GLY A 39 -17.42 -15.81 0.45
N PRO A 40 -18.75 -16.01 0.56
CA PRO A 40 -19.35 -16.67 1.71
C PRO A 40 -18.75 -18.07 1.92
N GLY A 41 -18.35 -18.39 3.16
CA GLY A 41 -17.76 -19.69 3.53
C GLY A 41 -16.31 -19.92 3.09
N MET A 42 -15.69 -18.96 2.41
CA MET A 42 -14.27 -19.05 2.03
C MET A 42 -13.37 -18.70 3.21
N GLU A 43 -12.45 -19.58 3.53
CA GLU A 43 -11.43 -19.31 4.54
C GLU A 43 -10.37 -18.32 4.02
N ARG A 44 -9.61 -17.70 4.94
CA ARG A 44 -8.55 -16.76 4.57
C ARG A 44 -7.48 -17.44 3.72
N LYS A 45 -7.16 -18.71 4.03
CA LYS A 45 -6.17 -19.51 3.31
C LYS A 45 -6.59 -19.77 1.87
N ASP A 46 -7.85 -20.14 1.63
CA ASP A 46 -8.36 -20.41 0.27
C ASP A 46 -8.32 -19.16 -0.60
N LEU A 47 -8.69 -18.02 -0.02
CA LEU A 47 -8.61 -16.72 -0.70
C LEU A 47 -7.17 -16.37 -1.08
N LEU A 48 -6.23 -16.64 -0.16
CA LEU A 48 -4.81 -16.38 -0.37
C LEU A 48 -4.27 -17.23 -1.52
N GLU A 49 -4.58 -18.53 -1.56
CA GLU A 49 -4.14 -19.44 -2.63
C GLU A 49 -4.66 -19.01 -4.02
N VAL A 50 -5.96 -18.75 -4.14
CA VAL A 50 -6.55 -18.34 -5.43
C VAL A 50 -5.95 -17.01 -5.92
N ASN A 51 -5.75 -16.05 -5.04
CA ASN A 51 -5.12 -14.80 -5.43
C ASN A 51 -3.63 -14.98 -5.75
N ALA A 52 -2.93 -15.85 -5.03
CA ALA A 52 -1.53 -16.14 -5.28
C ALA A 52 -1.29 -16.64 -6.71
N GLU A 53 -2.13 -17.54 -7.22
CA GLU A 53 -2.05 -18.00 -8.62
C GLU A 53 -2.21 -16.85 -9.62
N ILE A 54 -3.18 -15.95 -9.38
CA ILE A 54 -3.41 -14.77 -10.25
C ILE A 54 -2.16 -13.91 -10.30
N PHE A 55 -1.59 -13.56 -9.13
CA PHE A 55 -0.44 -12.66 -9.06
C PHE A 55 0.87 -13.33 -9.51
N ALA A 56 1.00 -14.66 -9.40
CA ALA A 56 2.12 -15.40 -9.98
C ALA A 56 2.11 -15.33 -11.52
N ILE A 57 0.95 -15.53 -12.15
CA ILE A 57 0.79 -15.39 -13.61
C ILE A 57 1.11 -13.97 -14.06
N GLN A 58 0.62 -12.97 -13.34
CA GLN A 58 0.88 -11.56 -13.66
C GLN A 58 2.36 -11.21 -13.46
N GLY A 59 3.00 -11.70 -12.40
CA GLY A 59 4.44 -11.54 -12.17
C GLY A 59 5.29 -12.10 -13.30
N LYS A 60 4.99 -13.32 -13.77
CA LYS A 60 5.67 -13.93 -14.93
C LYS A 60 5.49 -13.11 -16.19
N ALA A 61 4.28 -12.65 -16.47
CA ALA A 61 4.02 -11.82 -17.64
C ALA A 61 4.78 -10.47 -17.58
N LEU A 62 4.78 -9.81 -16.42
CA LEU A 62 5.56 -8.58 -16.18
C LEU A 62 7.06 -8.83 -16.43
N ASN A 63 7.59 -9.91 -15.88
CA ASN A 63 8.98 -10.32 -16.07
C ASN A 63 9.38 -10.42 -17.55
N ASP A 64 8.48 -10.97 -18.37
CA ASP A 64 8.77 -11.28 -19.76
C ASP A 64 8.67 -10.06 -20.69
N VAL A 65 7.68 -9.18 -20.45
CA VAL A 65 7.30 -8.20 -21.46
C VAL A 65 7.27 -6.74 -20.99
N ALA A 66 7.29 -6.47 -19.68
CA ALA A 66 7.25 -5.10 -19.16
C ALA A 66 8.61 -4.38 -19.33
N HIS A 67 8.57 -3.06 -19.29
CA HIS A 67 9.78 -2.26 -19.24
C HIS A 67 10.60 -2.57 -17.98
N ARG A 68 11.94 -2.58 -18.05
CA ARG A 68 12.79 -2.95 -16.90
C ARG A 68 12.72 -1.98 -15.72
N ASN A 69 12.26 -0.77 -15.95
CA ASN A 69 12.01 0.25 -14.94
C ASN A 69 10.51 0.42 -14.61
N VAL A 70 9.68 -0.56 -14.99
CA VAL A 70 8.24 -0.56 -14.69
C VAL A 70 7.98 -0.31 -13.20
N LYS A 71 6.95 0.47 -12.90
CA LYS A 71 6.43 0.66 -11.54
C LYS A 71 5.13 -0.12 -11.40
N VAL A 72 5.13 -1.13 -10.55
CA VAL A 72 3.99 -2.04 -10.34
C VAL A 72 3.38 -1.78 -8.98
N LEU A 73 2.19 -1.21 -8.95
CA LEU A 73 1.42 -0.98 -7.73
C LEU A 73 0.35 -2.05 -7.57
N VAL A 74 0.44 -2.81 -6.49
CA VAL A 74 -0.52 -3.85 -6.14
C VAL A 74 -1.55 -3.29 -5.16
N THR A 75 -2.84 -3.38 -5.54
CA THR A 75 -3.98 -2.95 -4.72
C THR A 75 -4.94 -4.08 -4.39
N GLY A 76 -4.87 -5.18 -5.15
CA GLY A 76 -5.68 -6.38 -4.91
C GLY A 76 -5.28 -7.07 -3.60
N ASN A 77 -6.26 -7.31 -2.71
CA ASN A 77 -6.02 -7.90 -1.39
C ASN A 77 -5.84 -9.43 -1.42
N PRO A 78 -4.94 -9.94 -0.53
CA PRO A 78 -4.07 -9.24 0.42
C PRO A 78 -2.89 -8.54 -0.28
N ALA A 79 -2.87 -7.19 -0.26
CA ALA A 79 -2.03 -6.40 -1.16
C ALA A 79 -0.52 -6.64 -0.95
N ASN A 80 -0.06 -6.73 0.30
CA ASN A 80 1.35 -6.93 0.61
C ASN A 80 1.83 -8.30 0.13
N THR A 81 1.09 -9.35 0.44
CA THR A 81 1.44 -10.72 0.05
C THR A 81 1.34 -10.92 -1.46
N ASN A 82 0.32 -10.36 -2.10
CA ASN A 82 0.19 -10.38 -3.56
C ASN A 82 1.33 -9.64 -4.27
N ALA A 83 1.82 -8.54 -3.69
CA ALA A 83 2.98 -7.83 -4.21
C ALA A 83 4.27 -8.66 -4.10
N LEU A 84 4.44 -9.39 -2.99
CA LEU A 84 5.55 -10.32 -2.82
C LEU A 84 5.51 -11.45 -3.85
N ILE A 85 4.33 -12.04 -4.08
CA ILE A 85 4.14 -13.11 -5.07
C ILE A 85 4.49 -12.61 -6.48
N ALA A 86 3.96 -11.45 -6.87
CA ALA A 86 4.25 -10.87 -8.19
C ALA A 86 5.76 -10.60 -8.36
N LEU A 87 6.41 -10.05 -7.34
CA LEU A 87 7.86 -9.81 -7.32
C LEU A 87 8.65 -11.12 -7.47
N LYS A 88 8.34 -12.14 -6.67
CA LYS A 88 9.06 -13.43 -6.69
C LYS A 88 8.91 -14.17 -8.02
N ASN A 89 7.81 -13.96 -8.73
CA ASN A 89 7.59 -14.51 -10.06
C ASN A 89 8.11 -13.61 -11.20
N ALA A 90 8.83 -12.52 -10.86
CA ALA A 90 9.45 -11.62 -11.84
C ALA A 90 10.97 -11.47 -11.59
N PRO A 91 11.78 -12.54 -11.69
CA PRO A 91 13.18 -12.57 -11.25
C PRO A 91 14.11 -11.59 -12.00
N ASN A 92 13.72 -11.11 -13.18
CA ASN A 92 14.49 -10.14 -13.97
C ASN A 92 14.09 -8.68 -13.68
N LEU A 93 13.08 -8.45 -12.85
CA LEU A 93 12.71 -7.14 -12.34
C LEU A 93 13.29 -6.94 -10.94
N LYS A 94 13.55 -5.70 -10.57
CA LYS A 94 14.14 -5.38 -9.26
C LYS A 94 13.04 -5.27 -8.19
N PRO A 95 13.35 -5.50 -6.91
CA PRO A 95 12.41 -5.27 -5.82
C PRO A 95 11.80 -3.85 -5.84
N GLU A 96 12.57 -2.85 -6.22
CA GLU A 96 12.15 -1.46 -6.33
C GLU A 96 11.11 -1.20 -7.43
N ASN A 97 10.86 -2.18 -8.29
CA ASN A 97 9.77 -2.11 -9.28
C ASN A 97 8.38 -2.39 -8.67
N PHE A 98 8.30 -2.91 -7.45
CA PHE A 98 7.05 -3.36 -6.84
C PHE A 98 6.71 -2.59 -5.56
N SER A 99 5.43 -2.26 -5.40
CA SER A 99 4.91 -1.66 -4.18
C SER A 99 3.49 -2.14 -3.90
N ALA A 100 3.16 -2.38 -2.63
CA ALA A 100 1.79 -2.58 -2.17
C ALA A 100 1.17 -1.23 -1.78
N MET A 101 -0.15 -1.08 -1.99
CA MET A 101 -0.85 0.17 -1.69
C MET A 101 -1.06 0.35 -0.18
N SER A 102 -0.38 1.35 0.40
CA SER A 102 -0.61 1.84 1.77
C SER A 102 -1.25 3.24 1.78
N ARG A 103 -1.33 3.90 0.64
CA ARG A 103 -1.80 5.29 0.51
C ARG A 103 -3.24 5.47 0.95
N LEU A 104 -4.11 4.47 0.80
CA LEU A 104 -5.49 4.59 1.25
C LEU A 104 -5.58 4.76 2.76
N ASP A 105 -4.83 3.95 3.51
CA ASP A 105 -4.80 4.03 4.97
C ASP A 105 -4.08 5.30 5.44
N HIS A 106 -3.02 5.68 4.75
CA HIS A 106 -2.31 6.94 4.95
C HIS A 106 -3.24 8.16 4.78
N ASN A 107 -4.04 8.20 3.70
CA ASN A 107 -5.00 9.27 3.47
C ASN A 107 -6.12 9.28 4.53
N ARG A 108 -6.57 8.12 4.99
CA ARG A 108 -7.52 7.98 6.09
C ARG A 108 -6.97 8.55 7.39
N ALA A 109 -5.72 8.23 7.70
CA ALA A 109 -5.03 8.73 8.89
C ALA A 109 -4.87 10.26 8.85
N ILE A 110 -4.44 10.81 7.73
CA ILE A 110 -4.38 12.27 7.52
C ILE A 110 -5.74 12.91 7.75
N ASN A 111 -6.81 12.36 7.15
CA ASN A 111 -8.13 12.94 7.28
C ASN A 111 -8.66 12.91 8.72
N GLN A 112 -8.50 11.79 9.42
CA GLN A 112 -8.94 11.66 10.82
C GLN A 112 -8.19 12.63 11.74
N LEU A 113 -6.89 12.80 11.55
CA LEU A 113 -6.11 13.77 12.32
C LEU A 113 -6.51 15.22 11.98
N ALA A 114 -6.72 15.51 10.69
CA ALA A 114 -7.17 16.84 10.26
C ALA A 114 -8.54 17.22 10.84
N GLU A 115 -9.50 16.29 10.82
CA GLU A 115 -10.83 16.47 11.44
C GLU A 115 -10.72 16.69 12.95
N LYS A 116 -9.89 15.89 13.66
CA LYS A 116 -9.68 16.05 15.11
C LYS A 116 -9.10 17.40 15.49
N CYS A 117 -8.15 17.88 14.69
CA CYS A 117 -7.46 19.15 14.95
C CYS A 117 -8.18 20.39 14.34
N GLY A 118 -9.25 20.20 13.55
CA GLY A 118 -9.96 21.29 12.90
C GLY A 118 -9.11 22.03 11.86
N VAL A 119 -8.27 21.31 11.10
CA VAL A 119 -7.36 21.87 10.11
C VAL A 119 -7.58 21.22 8.74
N LEU A 120 -6.95 21.76 7.69
CA LEU A 120 -6.98 21.12 6.37
C LEU A 120 -6.07 19.89 6.32
N SER A 121 -6.41 18.90 5.50
CA SER A 121 -5.56 17.73 5.29
C SER A 121 -4.16 18.08 4.75
N SER A 122 -4.03 19.18 4.03
CA SER A 122 -2.75 19.73 3.57
C SER A 122 -1.82 20.22 4.68
N ASP A 123 -2.38 20.51 5.86
CA ASP A 123 -1.64 20.94 7.05
C ASP A 123 -1.02 19.76 7.83
N ILE A 124 -1.38 18.53 7.46
CA ILE A 124 -0.88 17.29 8.08
C ILE A 124 0.29 16.75 7.26
N LYS A 125 1.41 16.48 7.93
CA LYS A 125 2.61 15.93 7.32
C LYS A 125 3.12 14.72 8.12
N ASN A 126 3.86 13.87 7.44
CA ASN A 126 4.69 12.85 8.06
C ASN A 126 3.94 11.81 8.92
N VAL A 127 2.67 11.54 8.62
CA VAL A 127 1.95 10.38 9.16
C VAL A 127 2.60 9.10 8.62
N ILE A 128 2.57 8.02 9.40
CA ILE A 128 3.12 6.73 8.98
C ILE A 128 2.04 5.65 9.11
N ILE A 129 2.00 4.76 8.14
CA ILE A 129 1.31 3.47 8.23
C ILE A 129 2.38 2.39 8.20
N TRP A 130 2.53 1.67 9.30
CA TRP A 130 3.42 0.52 9.39
C TRP A 130 2.68 -0.78 9.10
N GLY A 131 3.35 -1.72 8.45
CA GLY A 131 2.95 -3.12 8.39
C GLY A 131 2.13 -3.55 7.19
N ASN A 132 1.24 -4.49 7.45
CA ASN A 132 0.37 -5.12 6.46
C ASN A 132 -0.88 -4.25 6.21
N HIS A 133 -1.39 -4.25 4.98
CA HIS A 133 -2.70 -3.64 4.68
C HIS A 133 -3.85 -4.53 5.21
N SER A 134 -3.97 -4.59 6.51
CA SER A 134 -4.94 -5.41 7.26
C SER A 134 -5.37 -4.72 8.55
N THR A 135 -6.09 -5.42 9.42
CA THR A 135 -6.45 -4.91 10.76
C THR A 135 -5.25 -4.85 11.72
N THR A 136 -4.08 -5.39 11.35
CA THR A 136 -2.84 -5.28 12.14
C THR A 136 -1.99 -4.08 11.73
N GLN A 137 -2.36 -3.34 10.68
CA GLN A 137 -1.67 -2.10 10.33
C GLN A 137 -1.57 -1.15 11.53
N TYR A 138 -0.45 -0.46 11.64
CA TYR A 138 -0.28 0.52 12.70
C TYR A 138 -0.18 1.94 12.12
N PRO A 139 -1.24 2.74 12.21
CA PRO A 139 -1.18 4.17 11.91
C PRO A 139 -0.50 4.90 13.06
N ASP A 140 0.64 5.51 12.78
CA ASP A 140 1.55 6.13 13.74
C ASP A 140 1.58 7.65 13.58
N LEU A 141 1.43 8.36 14.70
CA LEU A 141 1.48 9.82 14.79
C LEU A 141 2.72 10.36 15.51
N ASN A 142 3.65 9.50 15.96
CA ASN A 142 4.82 9.93 16.74
C ASN A 142 5.69 10.96 16.00
N HIS A 143 5.73 10.89 14.68
CA HIS A 143 6.49 11.80 13.81
C HIS A 143 5.61 12.75 13.00
N ALA A 144 4.27 12.63 13.13
CA ALA A 144 3.34 13.43 12.38
C ALA A 144 3.35 14.90 12.84
N LYS A 145 3.14 15.80 11.89
CA LYS A 145 3.07 17.24 12.13
C LYS A 145 1.73 17.79 11.70
N VAL A 146 1.20 18.72 12.49
CA VAL A 146 0.00 19.52 12.22
C VAL A 146 0.42 20.98 12.20
N LYS A 147 0.43 21.63 11.04
CA LYS A 147 0.97 22.99 10.87
C LYS A 147 2.36 23.18 11.49
N GLY A 148 3.22 22.15 11.37
CA GLY A 148 4.58 22.16 11.90
C GLY A 148 4.75 21.77 13.38
N HIS A 149 3.65 21.61 14.14
CA HIS A 149 3.68 21.16 15.53
C HIS A 149 3.54 19.65 15.63
N ASP A 150 4.10 19.06 16.67
CA ASP A 150 3.99 17.61 16.92
C ASP A 150 2.51 17.20 17.10
N ALA A 151 2.04 16.25 16.31
CA ALA A 151 0.64 15.82 16.34
C ALA A 151 0.20 15.35 17.74
N LEU A 152 1.03 14.55 18.42
CA LEU A 152 0.73 14.03 19.75
C LEU A 152 0.72 15.10 20.87
N SER A 153 1.22 16.30 20.59
CA SER A 153 1.07 17.44 21.52
C SER A 153 -0.29 18.13 21.38
N LEU A 154 -1.05 17.84 20.33
CA LEU A 154 -2.33 18.49 19.99
C LEU A 154 -3.53 17.57 20.19
N VAL A 155 -3.31 16.28 20.43
CA VAL A 155 -4.37 15.30 20.63
C VAL A 155 -4.13 14.52 21.91
N GLU A 156 -5.18 14.03 22.53
CA GLU A 156 -5.09 13.21 23.73
C GLU A 156 -4.60 11.80 23.41
N LYS A 157 -3.73 11.26 24.28
CA LYS A 157 -3.19 9.91 24.11
C LYS A 157 -4.30 8.84 24.04
N SER A 158 -5.37 9.00 24.82
CA SER A 158 -6.53 8.11 24.78
C SER A 158 -7.21 8.14 23.43
N TRP A 159 -7.43 9.32 22.83
CA TRP A 159 -7.99 9.42 21.50
C TRP A 159 -7.09 8.71 20.46
N PHE A 160 -5.77 8.91 20.52
CA PHE A 160 -4.85 8.27 19.59
C PHE A 160 -4.96 6.73 19.68
N ILE A 161 -4.95 6.17 20.89
CA ILE A 161 -4.92 4.72 21.10
C ILE A 161 -6.30 4.09 20.90
N ASP A 162 -7.35 4.68 21.49
CA ASP A 162 -8.66 4.04 21.64
C ASP A 162 -9.64 4.39 20.49
N GLU A 163 -9.37 5.47 19.76
CA GLU A 163 -10.23 5.92 18.66
C GLU A 163 -9.51 5.95 17.30
N PHE A 164 -8.40 6.67 17.17
CA PHE A 164 -7.72 6.87 15.91
C PHE A 164 -7.21 5.55 15.30
N ILE A 165 -6.41 4.79 16.04
CA ILE A 165 -5.84 3.53 15.55
C ILE A 165 -6.96 2.55 15.12
N PRO A 166 -7.96 2.21 15.97
CA PRO A 166 -9.02 1.28 15.58
C PRO A 166 -9.87 1.80 14.41
N THR A 167 -10.12 3.12 14.33
CA THR A 167 -10.87 3.72 13.23
C THR A 167 -10.20 3.47 11.88
N ILE A 168 -8.87 3.66 11.80
CA ILE A 168 -8.14 3.42 10.55
C ILE A 168 -8.13 1.92 10.21
N GLN A 169 -7.82 1.06 11.20
CA GLN A 169 -7.75 -0.39 11.03
C GLN A 169 -9.07 -0.99 10.54
N GLN A 170 -10.20 -0.49 11.02
CA GLN A 170 -11.54 -1.03 10.73
C GLN A 170 -12.25 -0.31 9.59
N ARG A 171 -11.70 0.78 9.06
CA ARG A 171 -12.39 1.62 8.06
C ARG A 171 -12.86 0.82 6.84
N GLY A 172 -12.08 -0.14 6.36
CA GLY A 172 -12.46 -1.00 5.25
C GLY A 172 -13.75 -1.78 5.51
N ALA A 173 -13.84 -2.41 6.68
CA ALA A 173 -15.03 -3.17 7.10
C ALA A 173 -16.26 -2.26 7.27
N VAL A 174 -16.07 -1.07 7.85
CA VAL A 174 -17.14 -0.06 8.00
C VAL A 174 -17.68 0.38 6.64
N VAL A 175 -16.81 0.64 5.67
CA VAL A 175 -17.22 1.00 4.30
C VAL A 175 -18.03 -0.12 3.66
N ILE A 176 -17.60 -1.38 3.77
CA ILE A 176 -18.34 -2.54 3.25
C ILE A 176 -19.71 -2.65 3.92
N LYS A 177 -19.78 -2.48 5.25
CA LYS A 177 -21.04 -2.54 5.99
C LYS A 177 -22.05 -1.49 5.53
N ILE A 178 -21.60 -0.27 5.23
CA ILE A 178 -22.46 0.85 4.84
C ILE A 178 -22.81 0.79 3.34
N ARG A 179 -21.84 0.47 2.50
CA ARG A 179 -21.95 0.51 1.04
C ARG A 179 -22.39 -0.80 0.39
N GLY A 180 -22.26 -1.93 1.10
CA GLY A 180 -22.39 -3.27 0.53
C GLY A 180 -21.22 -3.69 -0.38
N GLN A 181 -20.24 -2.84 -0.60
CA GLN A 181 -19.08 -3.06 -1.47
C GLN A 181 -17.83 -2.39 -0.89
N SER A 182 -16.66 -2.85 -1.31
CA SER A 182 -15.37 -2.25 -0.96
C SER A 182 -15.26 -0.79 -1.39
N SER A 183 -14.31 -0.06 -0.82
CA SER A 183 -13.96 1.29 -1.24
C SER A 183 -13.65 1.33 -2.74
N ALA A 184 -14.18 2.32 -3.45
CA ALA A 184 -13.95 2.51 -4.89
C ALA A 184 -13.25 3.85 -5.16
N ALA A 185 -13.95 4.98 -5.05
CA ALA A 185 -13.39 6.29 -5.37
C ALA A 185 -12.16 6.64 -4.52
N SER A 186 -12.22 6.41 -3.20
CA SER A 186 -11.08 6.67 -2.30
C SER A 186 -9.90 5.73 -2.57
N ALA A 187 -10.17 4.47 -2.94
CA ALA A 187 -9.13 3.52 -3.30
C ALA A 187 -8.46 3.89 -4.63
N ALA A 188 -9.25 4.25 -5.65
CA ALA A 188 -8.75 4.71 -6.94
C ALA A 188 -7.89 5.99 -6.78
N LYS A 189 -8.39 6.98 -6.01
CA LYS A 189 -7.63 8.20 -5.70
C LYS A 189 -6.31 7.88 -5.00
N ALA A 190 -6.32 7.00 -3.99
CA ALA A 190 -5.13 6.62 -3.25
C ALA A 190 -4.11 5.88 -4.14
N ALA A 191 -4.56 4.98 -5.02
CA ALA A 191 -3.68 4.30 -5.96
C ALA A 191 -3.01 5.30 -6.93
N ILE A 192 -3.78 6.24 -7.47
CA ILE A 192 -3.26 7.31 -8.33
C ILE A 192 -2.28 8.20 -7.55
N ASP A 193 -2.58 8.57 -6.31
CA ASP A 193 -1.70 9.41 -5.48
C ASP A 193 -0.37 8.69 -5.16
N GLN A 194 -0.42 7.39 -4.85
CA GLN A 194 0.81 6.62 -4.61
C GLN A 194 1.66 6.53 -5.87
N MET A 195 1.06 6.22 -7.02
CA MET A 195 1.78 6.14 -8.28
C MET A 195 2.33 7.51 -8.70
N ARG A 196 1.56 8.58 -8.52
CA ARG A 196 2.03 9.95 -8.79
C ARG A 196 3.23 10.30 -7.93
N THR A 197 3.17 10.06 -6.62
CA THR A 197 4.32 10.29 -5.74
C THR A 197 5.52 9.45 -6.16
N TRP A 198 5.29 8.22 -6.60
CA TRP A 198 6.37 7.35 -7.10
C TRP A 198 7.02 7.88 -8.38
N ALA A 199 6.25 8.51 -9.25
CA ALA A 199 6.75 9.10 -10.50
C ALA A 199 7.39 10.48 -10.30
N GLU A 200 6.74 11.35 -9.52
CA GLU A 200 7.09 12.77 -9.38
C GLU A 200 8.04 13.05 -8.21
N GLY A 201 8.00 12.20 -7.17
CA GLY A 201 8.81 12.38 -5.94
C GLY A 201 8.01 12.88 -4.74
N THR A 202 8.67 12.84 -3.57
CA THR A 202 8.22 13.49 -2.33
C THR A 202 8.81 14.88 -2.21
N GLN A 203 8.16 15.74 -1.44
CA GLN A 203 8.74 17.04 -1.10
C GLN A 203 9.88 16.87 -0.08
N GLU A 204 10.83 17.81 -0.07
CA GLU A 204 11.94 17.79 0.88
C GLU A 204 11.41 17.83 2.33
N GLY A 205 11.95 16.95 3.17
CA GLY A 205 11.52 16.81 4.57
C GLY A 205 10.19 16.09 4.78
N GLU A 206 9.52 15.63 3.71
CA GLU A 206 8.26 14.89 3.78
C GLU A 206 8.43 13.45 3.31
N TRP A 207 7.64 12.55 3.88
CA TRP A 207 7.51 11.17 3.44
C TRP A 207 6.06 10.74 3.29
N VAL A 208 5.90 9.61 2.66
CA VAL A 208 4.62 8.92 2.52
C VAL A 208 4.77 7.46 2.92
N SER A 209 3.66 6.77 3.16
CA SER A 209 3.70 5.34 3.44
C SER A 209 3.52 4.54 2.15
N MET A 210 4.41 3.58 1.92
CA MET A 210 4.34 2.62 0.81
C MET A 210 4.73 1.23 1.29
N GLY A 211 4.01 0.20 0.85
CA GLY A 211 4.44 -1.18 1.01
C GLY A 211 5.61 -1.47 0.08
N VAL A 212 6.77 -1.74 0.64
CA VAL A 212 8.00 -2.06 -0.10
C VAL A 212 8.69 -3.29 0.51
N LEU A 213 9.60 -3.91 -0.25
CA LEU A 213 10.35 -5.04 0.27
C LEU A 213 11.25 -4.59 1.42
N SER A 214 11.14 -5.26 2.57
CA SER A 214 11.96 -4.96 3.75
C SER A 214 13.42 -5.26 3.47
N ASP A 215 14.27 -4.31 3.84
CA ASP A 215 15.73 -4.37 3.83
C ASP A 215 16.32 -4.58 5.24
N GLY A 216 15.50 -5.03 6.20
CA GLY A 216 15.88 -5.16 7.61
C GLY A 216 15.73 -3.89 8.43
N SER A 217 15.33 -2.77 7.83
CA SER A 217 15.08 -1.51 8.54
C SER A 217 14.12 -1.70 9.69
N TYR A 218 14.39 -1.01 10.79
CA TYR A 218 13.60 -1.07 12.03
C TYR A 218 13.52 -2.47 12.65
N GLY A 219 14.38 -3.41 12.25
CA GLY A 219 14.37 -4.81 12.69
C GLY A 219 13.24 -5.66 12.10
N VAL A 220 12.54 -5.14 11.08
CA VAL A 220 11.55 -5.91 10.33
C VAL A 220 12.28 -6.95 9.47
N THR A 221 11.84 -8.20 9.55
CA THR A 221 12.43 -9.30 8.79
C THR A 221 12.52 -8.97 7.31
N GLU A 222 13.70 -9.21 6.73
CA GLU A 222 13.94 -9.07 5.30
C GLU A 222 13.00 -9.95 4.47
N ASP A 223 12.82 -9.58 3.21
CA ASP A 223 12.01 -10.35 2.27
C ASP A 223 10.53 -10.48 2.66
N LEU A 224 9.99 -9.43 3.32
CA LEU A 224 8.56 -9.20 3.50
C LEU A 224 8.18 -7.89 2.80
N MET A 225 7.02 -7.87 2.15
CA MET A 225 6.40 -6.60 1.74
C MET A 225 5.75 -5.96 2.94
N PHE A 226 6.36 -4.89 3.45
CA PHE A 226 5.92 -4.19 4.66
C PHE A 226 5.77 -2.70 4.37
N SER A 227 4.76 -2.05 4.93
CA SER A 227 4.58 -0.61 4.78
C SER A 227 5.54 0.15 5.68
N PHE A 228 6.31 1.06 5.07
CA PHE A 228 7.29 1.94 5.70
C PHE A 228 7.04 3.39 5.31
N PRO A 229 7.52 4.37 6.09
CA PRO A 229 7.72 5.73 5.63
C PRO A 229 8.83 5.73 4.57
N VAL A 230 8.54 6.33 3.42
CA VAL A 230 9.48 6.38 2.31
C VAL A 230 9.58 7.79 1.73
N THR A 231 10.78 8.13 1.26
CA THR A 231 11.01 9.25 0.36
C THR A 231 11.16 8.74 -1.07
N VAL A 232 10.81 9.58 -2.03
CA VAL A 232 10.96 9.27 -3.46
C VAL A 232 11.71 10.41 -4.13
N VAL A 233 12.83 10.08 -4.75
CA VAL A 233 13.66 11.05 -5.51
C VAL A 233 14.00 10.44 -6.86
N GLY A 234 13.63 11.13 -7.94
CA GLY A 234 13.88 10.64 -9.31
C GLY A 234 13.25 9.27 -9.60
N GLY A 235 12.11 8.98 -8.97
CA GLY A 235 11.40 7.71 -9.12
C GLY A 235 12.00 6.54 -8.31
N LYS A 236 13.08 6.79 -7.54
CA LYS A 236 13.67 5.81 -6.62
C LYS A 236 13.05 5.96 -5.24
N VAL A 237 12.49 4.88 -4.71
CA VAL A 237 11.94 4.79 -3.35
C VAL A 237 13.06 4.45 -2.38
N SER A 238 13.09 5.15 -1.24
CA SER A 238 14.03 4.86 -0.16
C SER A 238 13.30 4.89 1.18
N ILE A 239 13.48 3.86 2.01
CA ILE A 239 12.92 3.82 3.37
C ILE A 239 13.59 4.93 4.18
N VAL A 240 12.78 5.74 4.86
CA VAL A 240 13.27 6.71 5.84
C VAL A 240 13.93 5.94 6.99
N LYS A 241 15.14 6.30 7.37
CA LYS A 241 15.93 5.62 8.42
C LYS A 241 15.91 6.41 9.72
N ASP A 242 16.28 5.75 10.81
CA ASP A 242 16.63 6.37 12.10
C ASP A 242 15.49 7.13 12.79
N LEU A 243 14.24 6.85 12.44
CA LEU A 243 13.11 7.35 13.22
C LEU A 243 13.06 6.62 14.58
N ALA A 244 12.84 7.36 15.64
CA ALA A 244 12.69 6.79 16.98
C ALA A 244 11.40 5.95 17.04
N ILE A 245 11.50 4.71 17.52
CA ILE A 245 10.41 3.78 17.68
C ILE A 245 10.27 3.45 19.17
N ASP A 246 9.18 3.86 19.80
CA ASP A 246 8.87 3.52 21.18
C ASP A 246 8.39 2.06 21.33
N ASP A 247 8.30 1.58 22.56
CA ASP A 247 7.93 0.20 22.86
C ASP A 247 6.51 -0.14 22.35
N PHE A 248 5.57 0.80 22.47
CA PHE A 248 4.20 0.62 21.96
C PHE A 248 4.17 0.45 20.44
N SER A 249 4.88 1.30 19.73
CA SER A 249 5.02 1.22 18.26
C SER A 249 5.71 -0.08 17.85
N ARG A 250 6.75 -0.47 18.57
CA ARG A 250 7.48 -1.72 18.33
C ARG A 250 6.57 -2.93 18.43
N GLU A 251 5.78 -3.02 19.47
CA GLU A 251 4.82 -4.12 19.68
C GLU A 251 3.80 -4.19 18.53
N ARG A 252 3.26 -3.05 18.09
CA ARG A 252 2.30 -2.98 16.97
C ARG A 252 2.92 -3.40 15.65
N MET A 253 4.13 -2.97 15.38
CA MET A 253 4.88 -3.39 14.18
C MET A 253 5.14 -4.89 14.18
N GLN A 254 5.51 -5.49 15.32
CA GLN A 254 5.75 -6.92 15.47
C GLN A 254 4.49 -7.75 15.21
N LEU A 255 3.32 -7.29 15.67
CA LEU A 255 2.03 -7.95 15.39
C LEU A 255 1.76 -8.01 13.88
N SER A 256 1.98 -6.92 13.19
CA SER A 256 1.77 -6.85 11.74
C SER A 256 2.82 -7.66 10.96
N GLU A 257 4.05 -7.68 11.42
CA GLU A 257 5.13 -8.51 10.87
C GLU A 257 4.82 -10.00 11.02
N ALA A 258 4.33 -10.42 12.20
CA ALA A 258 3.94 -11.81 12.45
C ALA A 258 2.85 -12.28 11.47
N GLU A 259 1.83 -11.45 11.23
CA GLU A 259 0.79 -11.74 10.24
C GLU A 259 1.38 -11.93 8.82
N LEU A 260 2.30 -11.06 8.40
CA LEU A 260 2.94 -11.18 7.10
C LEU A 260 3.82 -12.42 6.97
N LYS A 261 4.48 -12.85 8.06
CA LYS A 261 5.24 -14.10 8.09
C LYS A 261 4.33 -15.32 7.91
N GLU A 262 3.18 -15.32 8.56
CA GLU A 262 2.17 -16.38 8.42
C GLU A 262 1.62 -16.41 6.98
N GLU A 263 1.27 -15.27 6.40
CA GLU A 263 0.82 -15.17 5.02
C GLU A 263 1.89 -15.66 4.03
N LYS A 264 3.16 -15.24 4.22
CA LYS A 264 4.28 -15.71 3.39
C LYS A 264 4.47 -17.21 3.50
N ALA A 265 4.42 -17.79 4.72
CA ALA A 265 4.56 -19.22 4.93
C ALA A 265 3.48 -20.03 4.18
N ALA A 266 2.24 -19.52 4.13
CA ALA A 266 1.15 -20.18 3.44
C ALA A 266 1.32 -20.23 1.91
N ILE A 267 2.10 -19.31 1.32
CA ILE A 267 2.28 -19.19 -0.15
C ILE A 267 3.69 -19.63 -0.62
N MET A 268 4.50 -20.19 0.26
CA MET A 268 5.91 -20.55 -0.06
C MET A 268 6.07 -21.46 -1.28
N HIS A 269 5.05 -22.25 -1.60
CA HIS A 269 5.06 -23.16 -2.76
C HIS A 269 4.82 -22.45 -4.09
N LEU A 270 4.47 -21.14 -4.07
CA LEU A 270 4.18 -20.30 -5.25
C LEU A 270 5.23 -19.21 -5.50
N ILE A 271 6.25 -19.11 -4.64
CA ILE A 271 7.28 -18.05 -4.72
C ILE A 271 8.70 -18.63 -4.81
#